data_b5f4665064a4d15df0d70e3b4b1741a1
#
_entry.id   b5f4665064a4d15df0d70e3b4b1741a1
#
_cell.length_a   1.000
_cell.length_b   1.000
_cell.length_c   1.000
_cell.angle_alpha   90.00
_cell.angle_beta   90.00
_cell.angle_gamma   90.00
#
_symmetry.space_group_name_H-M   'P 1'
#
loop_
_entity.id
_entity.type
_entity.pdbx_description
1 polymer ?
#
loop_
_entity_poly.entity_id
_entity_poly.type
_entity_poly.pdbx_seq_one_letter_code
_entity_poly.pdbx_strand_id
1 'polypeptide(L)'
;MWKLKTIEAENLCAFRSLSYTLRQGVTTLIFGDNRDNESQQSNGAGKSALLECIAVGITGSPLRKIRSEEIINDAAEECRIALRFINDSAAEELLVNRRIPRKGASSVSCTLYRGGKQVVTDEAVQPSVDAYNRYILDKLGITRDELLNNFILSKYRYEDFLSSSDKEKKEVINRFSNGI
;
A
#
# COMPACT_ATOMS: atom_id res chain seq x y z
N MET A 1 9.10 -5.89 -14.88
CA MET A 1 8.00 -5.97 -13.89
C MET A 1 8.42 -5.26 -12.61
N TRP A 2 7.57 -4.41 -12.06
CA TRP A 2 7.83 -3.70 -10.81
C TRP A 2 7.72 -4.63 -9.59
N LYS A 3 8.59 -4.44 -8.61
CA LYS A 3 8.63 -5.18 -7.36
C LYS A 3 8.72 -4.20 -6.20
N LEU A 4 7.90 -4.36 -5.18
CA LEU A 4 8.02 -3.61 -3.94
C LEU A 4 9.29 -4.06 -3.21
N LYS A 5 10.18 -3.12 -2.88
CA LYS A 5 11.49 -3.39 -2.25
C LYS A 5 11.50 -3.03 -0.78
N THR A 6 11.09 -1.82 -0.43
CA THR A 6 11.06 -1.35 0.96
C THR A 6 9.73 -0.70 1.29
N ILE A 7 9.35 -0.85 2.53
CA ILE A 7 8.20 -0.23 3.17
C ILE A 7 8.72 0.48 4.40
N GLU A 8 8.47 1.78 4.49
CA GLU A 8 8.78 2.58 5.66
C GLU A 8 7.55 3.37 6.06
N ALA A 9 7.32 3.49 7.35
CA ALA A 9 6.25 4.33 7.86
C ALA A 9 6.61 4.92 9.22
N GLU A 10 6.10 6.12 9.47
CA GLU A 10 6.14 6.77 10.77
C GLU A 10 4.70 7.02 11.23
N ASN A 11 4.44 6.75 12.50
CA ASN A 11 3.15 6.99 13.15
C ASN A 11 1.95 6.33 12.45
N LEU A 12 2.13 5.10 11.97
CA LEU A 12 1.10 4.32 11.32
C LEU A 12 0.46 3.32 12.27
N CYS A 13 -0.82 3.47 12.55
CA CYS A 13 -1.57 2.60 13.46
C CYS A 13 -0.85 2.44 14.81
N ALA A 14 -0.50 1.21 15.20
CA ALA A 14 0.25 0.95 16.42
C ALA A 14 1.77 1.27 16.31
N PHE A 15 2.28 1.49 15.10
CA PHE A 15 3.71 1.73 14.90
C PHE A 15 4.06 3.21 15.01
N ARG A 16 5.06 3.53 15.84
CA ARG A 16 5.74 4.81 15.81
C ARG A 16 6.72 4.89 14.64
N SER A 17 7.39 3.77 14.36
CA SER A 17 8.29 3.60 13.22
C SER A 17 8.20 2.17 12.73
N LEU A 18 8.14 2.01 11.41
CA LEU A 18 8.15 0.74 10.70
C LEU A 18 9.15 0.85 9.56
N SER A 19 10.05 -0.11 9.45
CA SER A 19 10.94 -0.27 8.30
C SER A 19 11.05 -1.74 7.97
N TYR A 20 10.74 -2.09 6.72
CA TYR A 20 10.79 -3.47 6.25
C TYR A 20 11.31 -3.56 4.83
N THR A 21 12.29 -4.43 4.61
CA THR A 21 12.82 -4.74 3.28
C THR A 21 12.33 -6.11 2.83
N LEU A 22 11.60 -6.15 1.72
CA LEU A 22 11.08 -7.38 1.15
C LEU A 22 12.19 -8.18 0.47
N ARG A 23 12.25 -9.48 0.76
CA ARG A 23 13.11 -10.43 0.04
C ARG A 23 12.38 -10.89 -1.21
N GLN A 24 13.06 -10.80 -2.35
CA GLN A 24 12.49 -11.23 -3.62
C GLN A 24 12.57 -12.75 -3.77
N GLY A 25 11.54 -13.36 -4.40
CA GLY A 25 11.52 -14.78 -4.70
C GLY A 25 11.33 -15.72 -3.51
N VAL A 26 10.94 -15.21 -2.35
CA VAL A 26 10.67 -16.02 -1.16
C VAL A 26 9.32 -15.67 -0.53
N THR A 27 8.70 -16.65 0.10
CA THR A 27 7.54 -16.44 0.96
C THR A 27 7.99 -16.01 2.35
N THR A 28 7.45 -14.90 2.84
CA THR A 28 7.73 -14.40 4.19
C THR A 28 6.50 -14.58 5.07
N LEU A 29 6.66 -15.22 6.20
CA LEU A 29 5.63 -15.36 7.21
C LEU A 29 5.88 -14.33 8.33
N ILE A 30 4.86 -13.51 8.61
CA ILE A 30 4.93 -12.43 9.60
C ILE A 30 4.13 -12.85 10.83
N PHE A 31 4.81 -12.93 11.95
CA PHE A 31 4.21 -13.20 13.26
C PHE A 31 4.08 -11.90 14.05
N GLY A 32 3.04 -11.83 14.89
CA GLY A 32 2.92 -10.82 15.93
C GLY A 32 3.27 -11.43 17.29
N ASP A 33 4.01 -10.70 18.08
CA ASP A 33 4.26 -10.98 19.48
C ASP A 33 3.63 -9.86 20.31
N ASN A 34 2.43 -10.11 20.83
CA ASN A 34 1.73 -9.17 21.70
C ASN A 34 2.05 -9.49 23.16
N ARG A 35 2.87 -8.66 23.79
CA ARG A 35 3.32 -8.83 25.16
C ARG A 35 2.37 -8.25 26.20
N ASP A 36 1.35 -7.52 25.76
CA ASP A 36 0.37 -6.89 26.66
C ASP A 36 -0.77 -7.83 27.05
N ASN A 37 -0.96 -8.94 26.30
CA ASN A 37 -2.04 -9.89 26.55
C ASN A 37 -1.63 -11.32 26.17
N GLU A 38 -1.35 -12.16 27.18
CA GLU A 38 -0.91 -13.55 27.01
C GLU A 38 -1.95 -14.43 26.31
N SER A 39 -3.24 -14.13 26.42
CA SER A 39 -4.31 -14.91 25.81
C SER A 39 -4.49 -14.62 24.32
N GLN A 40 -3.94 -13.53 23.80
CA GLN A 40 -4.05 -13.09 22.41
C GLN A 40 -2.72 -12.62 21.82
N GLN A 41 -1.68 -13.41 21.97
CA GLN A 41 -0.29 -13.08 21.61
C GLN A 41 -0.10 -12.55 20.17
N SER A 42 -0.96 -12.94 19.25
CA SER A 42 -0.85 -12.54 17.84
C SER A 42 -1.80 -11.40 17.43
N ASN A 43 -2.85 -11.13 18.20
CA ASN A 43 -3.82 -10.08 17.90
C ASN A 43 -3.35 -8.72 18.44
N GLY A 44 -3.60 -7.65 17.69
CA GLY A 44 -3.15 -6.31 18.09
C GLY A 44 -1.68 -6.00 17.79
N ALA A 45 -0.86 -6.99 17.40
CA ALA A 45 0.57 -6.80 17.11
C ALA A 45 0.89 -6.05 15.81
N GLY A 46 -0.09 -5.43 15.18
CA GLY A 46 0.12 -4.55 14.03
C GLY A 46 0.35 -5.24 12.68
N LYS A 47 0.18 -6.57 12.55
CA LYS A 47 0.38 -7.30 11.27
C LYS A 47 -0.41 -6.70 10.10
N SER A 48 -1.67 -6.38 10.33
CA SER A 48 -2.54 -5.76 9.32
C SER A 48 -2.12 -4.35 8.94
N ALA A 49 -1.42 -3.64 9.81
CA ALA A 49 -0.93 -2.30 9.53
C ALA A 49 0.15 -2.29 8.43
N LEU A 50 0.91 -3.38 8.25
CA LEU A 50 1.85 -3.50 7.13
C LEU A 50 1.11 -3.51 5.78
N LEU A 51 -0.02 -4.23 5.69
CA LEU A 51 -0.84 -4.24 4.48
C LEU A 51 -1.55 -2.89 4.25
N GLU A 52 -2.02 -2.25 5.33
CA GLU A 52 -2.55 -0.89 5.26
C GLU A 52 -1.50 0.09 4.73
N CYS A 53 -0.25 -0.02 5.19
CA CYS A 53 0.86 0.81 4.71
C CYS A 53 1.02 0.70 3.19
N ILE A 54 1.02 -0.52 2.65
CA ILE A 54 1.15 -0.75 1.20
C ILE A 54 -0.05 -0.17 0.45
N ALA A 55 -1.27 -0.48 0.90
CA ALA A 55 -2.50 -0.02 0.24
C ALA A 55 -2.61 1.51 0.22
N VAL A 56 -2.44 2.14 1.39
CA VAL A 56 -2.48 3.60 1.51
C VAL A 56 -1.32 4.24 0.75
N GLY A 57 -0.13 3.68 0.83
CA GLY A 57 1.04 4.18 0.10
C GLY A 57 0.80 4.25 -1.41
N ILE A 58 0.18 3.23 -2.00
CA ILE A 58 -0.09 3.16 -3.44
C ILE A 58 -1.34 3.97 -3.81
N THR A 59 -2.47 3.76 -3.11
CA THR A 59 -3.78 4.27 -3.53
C THR A 59 -4.23 5.54 -2.82
N GLY A 60 -3.61 5.87 -1.69
CA GLY A 60 -4.07 6.95 -0.80
C GLY A 60 -5.28 6.61 0.06
N SER A 61 -5.74 5.37 0.02
CA SER A 61 -6.96 4.94 0.74
C SER A 61 -6.71 3.70 1.58
N PRO A 62 -7.24 3.63 2.82
CA PRO A 62 -7.15 2.44 3.66
C PRO A 62 -7.86 1.23 3.04
N LEU A 63 -7.43 0.03 3.44
CA LEU A 63 -8.11 -1.23 3.12
C LEU A 63 -9.45 -1.34 3.87
N ARG A 64 -9.47 -0.88 5.10
CA ARG A 64 -10.66 -0.83 5.95
C ARG A 64 -11.55 0.34 5.55
N LYS A 65 -12.85 0.23 5.82
CA LYS A 65 -13.84 1.33 5.62
C LYS A 65 -13.72 2.37 6.74
N ILE A 66 -12.57 3.02 6.82
CA ILE A 66 -12.24 4.08 7.78
C ILE A 66 -11.71 5.30 7.03
N ARG A 67 -11.66 6.44 7.69
CA ARG A 67 -11.05 7.64 7.13
C ARG A 67 -9.52 7.51 7.14
N SER A 68 -8.85 8.20 6.24
CA SER A 68 -7.38 8.12 6.15
C SER A 68 -6.67 8.60 7.41
N GLU A 69 -7.22 9.58 8.12
CA GLU A 69 -6.68 10.07 9.40
C GLU A 69 -6.78 9.06 10.55
N GLU A 70 -7.66 8.06 10.44
CA GLU A 70 -7.81 7.02 11.48
C GLU A 70 -6.68 5.98 11.46
N ILE A 71 -5.83 5.98 10.43
CA ILE A 71 -4.60 5.17 10.42
C ILE A 71 -3.44 5.83 11.17
N ILE A 72 -3.56 7.12 11.53
CA ILE A 72 -2.52 7.84 12.25
C ILE A 72 -2.46 7.32 13.68
N ASN A 73 -1.25 7.06 14.18
CA ASN A 73 -1.04 6.69 15.58
C ASN A 73 -1.66 7.72 16.52
N ASP A 74 -2.35 7.26 17.57
CA ASP A 74 -3.13 8.13 18.47
C ASP A 74 -2.29 9.24 19.13
N ALA A 75 -1.00 8.99 19.33
CA ALA A 75 -0.07 9.95 19.94
C ALA A 75 0.55 10.93 18.92
N ALA A 76 0.11 10.91 17.63
CA ALA A 76 0.76 11.67 16.57
C ALA A 76 -0.23 12.56 15.80
N GLU A 77 0.28 13.63 15.23
CA GLU A 77 -0.48 14.58 14.41
C GLU A 77 -0.44 14.26 12.92
N GLU A 78 0.48 13.39 12.48
CA GLU A 78 0.60 12.96 11.10
C GLU A 78 1.19 11.57 10.99
N CYS A 79 0.88 10.90 9.88
CA CYS A 79 1.50 9.66 9.44
C CYS A 79 2.30 9.92 8.16
N ARG A 80 3.45 9.27 8.02
CA ARG A 80 4.27 9.28 6.81
C ARG A 80 4.48 7.87 6.32
N ILE A 81 4.40 7.69 5.01
CA ILE A 81 4.62 6.41 4.35
C ILE A 81 5.60 6.62 3.20
N ALA A 82 6.62 5.78 3.12
CA ALA A 82 7.53 5.71 2.00
C ALA A 82 7.57 4.30 1.44
N LEU A 83 7.34 4.17 0.14
CA LEU A 83 7.43 2.91 -0.60
C LEU A 83 8.48 3.04 -1.70
N ARG A 84 9.30 2.01 -1.83
CA ARG A 84 10.31 1.91 -2.88
C ARG A 84 10.04 0.69 -3.75
N PHE A 85 9.87 0.94 -5.03
CA PHE A 85 9.70 -0.09 -6.05
C PHE A 85 10.92 -0.14 -6.96
N ILE A 86 11.25 -1.32 -7.44
CA ILE A 86 12.33 -1.55 -8.40
C ILE A 86 11.78 -2.29 -9.64
N ASN A 87 12.32 -1.94 -10.79
CA ASN A 87 12.10 -2.64 -12.04
C ASN A 87 13.46 -2.99 -12.66
N ASP A 88 13.94 -4.19 -12.36
CA ASP A 88 15.29 -4.64 -12.76
C ASP A 88 15.46 -4.63 -14.27
N SER A 89 14.42 -5.01 -15.04
CA SER A 89 14.50 -5.10 -16.52
C SER A 89 14.64 -3.73 -17.19
N ALA A 90 14.17 -2.67 -16.55
CA ALA A 90 14.27 -1.30 -17.05
C ALA A 90 15.33 -0.46 -16.33
N ALA A 91 16.02 -1.03 -15.34
CA ALA A 91 16.93 -0.31 -14.43
C ALA A 91 16.27 0.94 -13.81
N GLU A 92 15.00 0.78 -13.41
CA GLU A 92 14.18 1.86 -12.86
C GLU A 92 13.87 1.64 -11.38
N GLU A 93 13.75 2.74 -10.67
CA GLU A 93 13.34 2.79 -9.27
C GLU A 93 12.29 3.89 -9.09
N LEU A 94 11.20 3.56 -8.40
CA LEU A 94 10.12 4.47 -8.09
C LEU A 94 10.02 4.65 -6.58
N LEU A 95 10.16 5.88 -6.11
CA LEU A 95 9.97 6.27 -4.72
C LEU A 95 8.64 7.00 -4.58
N VAL A 96 7.80 6.51 -3.68
CA VAL A 96 6.51 7.12 -3.33
C VAL A 96 6.58 7.57 -1.89
N ASN A 97 6.39 8.86 -1.64
CA ASN A 97 6.32 9.43 -0.29
C ASN A 97 4.94 10.06 -0.09
N ARG A 98 4.30 9.70 1.01
CA ARG A 98 2.97 10.18 1.37
C ARG A 98 2.96 10.72 2.79
N ARG A 99 2.29 11.84 2.98
CA ARG A 99 2.04 12.47 4.28
C ARG A 99 0.53 12.61 4.49
N ILE A 100 0.05 12.14 5.60
CA ILE A 100 -1.36 12.18 5.99
C ILE A 100 -1.44 12.87 7.35
N PRO A 101 -1.86 14.14 7.41
CA PRO A 101 -2.04 14.85 8.66
C PRO A 101 -3.45 14.61 9.24
N ARG A 102 -3.61 14.76 10.58
CA ARG A 102 -4.93 14.75 11.22
C ARG A 102 -5.78 15.94 10.81
N LYS A 103 -5.12 17.06 10.52
CA LYS A 103 -5.76 18.31 10.06
C LYS A 103 -5.04 18.81 8.84
N GLY A 104 -5.82 19.26 7.86
CA GLY A 104 -5.30 19.81 6.60
C GLY A 104 -5.22 18.77 5.48
N ALA A 105 -4.61 19.15 4.37
CA ALA A 105 -4.54 18.34 3.17
C ALA A 105 -3.43 17.29 3.24
N SER A 106 -3.74 16.08 2.81
CA SER A 106 -2.73 15.05 2.54
C SER A 106 -1.88 15.44 1.34
N SER A 107 -0.64 14.97 1.31
CA SER A 107 0.26 15.15 0.19
C SER A 107 0.90 13.84 -0.22
N VAL A 108 1.25 13.75 -1.50
CA VAL A 108 2.00 12.64 -2.07
C VAL A 108 3.02 13.19 -3.06
N SER A 109 4.19 12.58 -3.10
CA SER A 109 5.20 12.82 -4.12
C SER A 109 5.70 11.49 -4.66
N CYS A 110 6.12 11.49 -5.92
CA CYS A 110 6.62 10.32 -6.60
C CYS A 110 7.89 10.71 -7.36
N THR A 111 8.97 9.97 -7.16
CA THR A 111 10.24 10.22 -7.85
C THR A 111 10.65 8.96 -8.60
N LEU A 112 10.88 9.11 -9.90
CA LEU A 112 11.38 8.05 -10.76
C LEU A 112 12.87 8.22 -10.99
N TYR A 113 13.63 7.14 -10.83
CA TYR A 113 15.04 7.06 -11.22
C TYR A 113 15.20 6.06 -12.36
N ARG A 114 16.09 6.35 -13.28
CA ARG A 114 16.50 5.44 -14.36
C ARG A 114 18.03 5.44 -14.44
N GLY A 115 18.65 4.26 -14.31
CA GLY A 115 20.10 4.14 -14.28
C GLY A 115 20.75 4.98 -13.18
N GLY A 116 20.09 5.12 -12.03
CA GLY A 116 20.56 5.93 -10.89
C GLY A 116 20.39 7.46 -11.02
N LYS A 117 19.87 7.94 -12.16
CA LYS A 117 19.56 9.36 -12.37
C LYS A 117 18.08 9.62 -12.20
N GLN A 118 17.75 10.70 -11.48
CA GLN A 118 16.36 11.13 -11.38
C GLN A 118 15.84 11.53 -12.77
N VAL A 119 14.74 10.90 -13.14
CA VAL A 119 13.97 11.30 -14.31
C VAL A 119 13.05 12.43 -13.85
N VAL A 120 13.16 13.60 -14.48
CA VAL A 120 12.19 14.67 -14.25
C VAL A 120 10.84 14.09 -14.62
N THR A 121 9.96 13.95 -13.64
CA THR A 121 8.59 13.48 -13.85
C THR A 121 7.96 14.33 -14.93
N ASP A 122 7.36 13.69 -15.93
CA ASP A 122 6.68 14.38 -17.01
C ASP A 122 5.92 15.58 -16.46
N GLU A 123 6.11 16.74 -17.07
CA GLU A 123 5.40 18.00 -16.77
C GLU A 123 3.87 17.83 -16.79
N ALA A 124 3.39 16.68 -17.26
CA ALA A 124 1.99 16.27 -17.30
C ALA A 124 1.39 15.88 -15.94
N VAL A 125 2.18 15.61 -14.88
CA VAL A 125 1.60 15.31 -13.57
C VAL A 125 1.23 16.62 -12.87
N GLN A 126 -0.01 17.00 -13.02
CA GLN A 126 -0.59 18.09 -12.22
C GLN A 126 -0.34 17.80 -10.73
N PRO A 127 0.10 18.78 -9.92
CA PRO A 127 0.45 18.57 -8.53
C PRO A 127 -0.79 18.38 -7.64
N SER A 128 -1.56 17.32 -7.88
CA SER A 128 -2.69 16.91 -7.07
C SER A 128 -2.53 15.49 -6.58
N VAL A 129 -3.10 15.19 -5.41
CA VAL A 129 -3.08 13.84 -4.83
C VAL A 129 -3.65 12.81 -5.80
N ASP A 130 -4.75 13.13 -6.48
CA ASP A 130 -5.41 12.22 -7.41
C ASP A 130 -4.58 11.98 -8.69
N ALA A 131 -3.88 13.00 -9.17
CA ALA A 131 -2.99 12.84 -10.32
C ALA A 131 -1.81 11.92 -9.97
N TYR A 132 -1.20 12.09 -8.79
CA TYR A 132 -0.14 11.20 -8.32
C TYR A 132 -0.64 9.78 -8.06
N ASN A 133 -1.83 9.59 -7.49
CA ASN A 133 -2.42 8.26 -7.29
C ASN A 133 -2.57 7.52 -8.63
N ARG A 134 -3.07 8.20 -9.66
CA ARG A 134 -3.16 7.63 -11.02
C ARG A 134 -1.79 7.32 -11.60
N TYR A 135 -0.86 8.28 -11.53
CA TYR A 135 0.51 8.10 -12.02
C TYR A 135 1.20 6.87 -11.40
N ILE A 136 1.06 6.67 -10.08
CA ILE A 136 1.65 5.51 -9.39
C ILE A 136 1.07 4.21 -9.95
N LEU A 137 -0.24 4.10 -10.06
CA LEU A 137 -0.90 2.90 -10.59
C LEU A 137 -0.52 2.64 -12.05
N ASP A 138 -0.49 3.67 -12.89
CA ASP A 138 -0.09 3.57 -14.30
C ASP A 138 1.37 3.11 -14.44
N LYS A 139 2.28 3.66 -13.62
CA LYS A 139 3.69 3.23 -13.62
C LYS A 139 3.86 1.80 -13.16
N LEU A 140 3.12 1.36 -12.15
CA LEU A 140 3.13 -0.03 -11.69
C LEU A 140 2.46 -0.98 -12.68
N GLY A 141 1.65 -0.47 -13.62
CA GLY A 141 0.92 -1.24 -14.60
C GLY A 141 -0.21 -2.07 -13.99
N ILE A 142 -0.86 -1.54 -12.95
CA ILE A 142 -1.97 -2.19 -12.24
C ILE A 142 -3.11 -1.21 -12.02
N THR A 143 -4.32 -1.73 -11.97
CA THR A 143 -5.48 -0.98 -11.50
C THR A 143 -5.60 -1.07 -9.98
N ARG A 144 -6.36 -0.15 -9.38
CA ARG A 144 -6.67 -0.21 -7.95
C ARG A 144 -7.38 -1.52 -7.58
N ASP A 145 -8.31 -1.96 -8.42
CA ASP A 145 -9.07 -3.20 -8.18
C ASP A 145 -8.18 -4.43 -8.27
N GLU A 146 -7.26 -4.49 -9.24
CA GLU A 146 -6.28 -5.56 -9.32
C GLU A 146 -5.36 -5.59 -8.10
N LEU A 147 -4.87 -4.42 -7.66
CA LEU A 147 -4.07 -4.34 -6.45
C LEU A 147 -4.80 -4.95 -5.25
N LEU A 148 -6.05 -4.54 -5.03
CA LEU A 148 -6.80 -4.90 -3.84
C LEU A 148 -7.43 -6.30 -3.91
N ASN A 149 -7.62 -6.87 -5.10
CA ASN A 149 -8.23 -8.19 -5.28
C ASN A 149 -7.20 -9.28 -5.50
N ASN A 150 -6.05 -8.97 -6.15
CA ASN A 150 -5.07 -9.97 -6.58
C ASN A 150 -3.77 -9.91 -5.77
N PHE A 151 -3.36 -8.72 -5.31
CA PHE A 151 -2.07 -8.54 -4.64
C PHE A 151 -2.20 -8.35 -3.13
N ILE A 152 -3.27 -7.72 -2.65
CA ILE A 152 -3.50 -7.52 -1.22
C ILE A 152 -4.77 -8.26 -0.82
N LEU A 153 -4.63 -9.53 -0.47
CA LEU A 153 -5.74 -10.35 0.01
C LEU A 153 -5.99 -10.05 1.48
N SER A 154 -6.98 -9.24 1.77
CA SER A 154 -7.37 -8.90 3.12
C SER A 154 -8.66 -9.62 3.55
N LYS A 155 -8.77 -9.92 4.85
CA LYS A 155 -9.97 -10.46 5.46
C LYS A 155 -11.23 -9.65 5.08
N TYR A 156 -11.13 -8.33 5.09
CA TYR A 156 -12.24 -7.43 4.80
C TYR A 156 -12.75 -7.57 3.36
N ARG A 157 -11.84 -7.78 2.40
CA ARG A 157 -12.20 -7.98 0.99
C ARG A 157 -12.82 -9.35 0.75
N TYR A 158 -12.36 -10.37 1.48
CA TYR A 158 -12.95 -11.69 1.39
C TYR A 158 -14.39 -11.72 1.93
N GLU A 159 -14.66 -11.01 3.03
CA GLU A 159 -16.02 -10.83 3.56
C GLU A 159 -16.91 -10.06 2.57
N ASP A 160 -16.38 -9.00 1.94
CA ASP A 160 -17.10 -8.27 0.89
C ASP A 160 -17.39 -9.16 -0.34
N PHE A 161 -16.45 -10.03 -0.76
CA PHE A 161 -16.66 -10.99 -1.83
C PHE A 161 -17.77 -12.00 -1.50
N LEU A 162 -17.77 -12.55 -0.30
CA LEU A 162 -18.81 -13.52 0.11
C LEU A 162 -20.21 -12.89 0.17
N SER A 163 -20.31 -11.63 0.55
CA SER A 163 -21.57 -10.88 0.66
C SER A 163 -21.99 -10.20 -0.65
N SER A 164 -21.12 -10.18 -1.66
CA SER A 164 -21.42 -9.57 -2.96
C SER A 164 -22.43 -10.38 -3.77
N SER A 165 -23.08 -9.73 -4.74
CA SER A 165 -24.03 -10.37 -5.64
C SER A 165 -23.37 -11.44 -6.52
N ASP A 166 -24.13 -12.38 -7.04
CA ASP A 166 -23.62 -13.43 -7.95
C ASP A 166 -23.00 -12.84 -9.22
N LYS A 167 -23.50 -11.69 -9.67
CA LYS A 167 -22.94 -10.98 -10.83
C LYS A 167 -21.51 -10.50 -10.52
N GLU A 168 -21.30 -9.84 -9.38
CA GLU A 168 -19.98 -9.36 -8.93
C GLU A 168 -19.01 -10.51 -8.69
N LYS A 169 -19.49 -11.62 -8.09
CA LYS A 169 -18.69 -12.84 -7.91
C LYS A 169 -18.23 -13.41 -9.25
N LYS A 170 -19.12 -13.47 -10.24
CA LYS A 170 -18.79 -13.94 -11.60
C LYS A 170 -17.76 -13.01 -12.27
N GLU A 171 -17.90 -11.71 -12.13
CA GLU A 171 -16.93 -10.76 -12.68
C GLU A 171 -15.52 -10.96 -12.09
N VAL A 172 -15.44 -11.15 -10.77
CA VAL A 172 -14.16 -11.45 -10.10
C VAL A 172 -13.57 -12.76 -10.61
N ILE A 173 -14.36 -13.84 -10.68
CA ILE A 173 -13.91 -15.16 -11.15
C ILE A 173 -13.46 -15.09 -12.61
N ASN A 174 -14.22 -14.40 -13.47
CA ASN A 174 -13.88 -14.25 -14.89
C ASN A 174 -12.56 -13.50 -15.10
N ARG A 175 -12.26 -12.51 -14.26
CA ARG A 175 -10.96 -11.81 -14.31
C ARG A 175 -9.79 -12.73 -13.98
N PHE A 176 -9.96 -13.66 -13.05
CA PHE A 176 -8.94 -14.66 -12.72
C PHE A 176 -8.77 -15.71 -13.83
N SER A 177 -9.86 -16.09 -14.52
CA SER A 177 -9.82 -17.11 -15.58
C SER A 177 -9.32 -16.59 -16.93
N ASN A 178 -9.47 -15.27 -17.20
CA ASN A 178 -9.02 -14.66 -18.45
C ASN A 178 -7.57 -14.14 -18.39
N GLY A 179 -6.87 -14.36 -17.31
CA GLY A 179 -5.47 -13.97 -17.10
C GLY A 179 -4.46 -15.10 -17.31
N ILE A 180 -4.86 -16.19 -17.93
CA ILE A 180 -4.00 -17.32 -18.33
C ILE A 180 -3.84 -17.30 -19.85
#